data_56f09154f062a514b81430f5172176c4
#
_entry.id   56f09154f062a514b81430f5172176c4
#
_cell.length_a   1.000
_cell.length_b   1.000
_cell.length_c   1.000
_cell.angle_alpha   90.00
_cell.angle_beta   90.00
_cell.angle_gamma   90.00
#
_symmetry.space_group_name_H-M   'P 1'
#
loop_
_entity.id
_entity.type
_entity.pdbx_description
1 polymer ?
#
loop_
_entity_poly.entity_id
_entity_poly.type
_entity_poly.pdbx_seq_one_letter_code
_entity_poly.pdbx_strand_id
1 'polypeptide(L)'
;MNKYEIRTNKKKEAILNTALELFRENGFINTNIKSIADKAQVSQVSIYNYFGSKNLLVKEVISILMGGILSSADDILAEPLSFTEKLNKALSLCTDKFDREIKEFFSVAALEDPQMVQAIISTLTEKKNILYKKYIESGKAEGCINSTIPTDTILDFINAMDTLGNDPKSNNIKYREDILNLLLNGIIVK
;
A
#
# COMPACT_ATOMS: atom_id res chain seq x y z
N MET A 1 12.86 -13.35 -23.50
CA MET A 1 12.17 -12.06 -23.73
C MET A 1 12.53 -11.56 -25.13
N ASN A 2 11.55 -11.31 -25.99
CA ASN A 2 11.84 -10.90 -27.36
C ASN A 2 12.14 -9.38 -27.42
N LYS A 3 12.74 -8.91 -28.53
CA LYS A 3 13.13 -7.50 -28.73
C LYS A 3 11.94 -6.52 -28.59
N TYR A 4 10.74 -6.96 -28.92
CA TYR A 4 9.51 -6.17 -28.80
C TYR A 4 9.11 -5.99 -27.32
N GLU A 5 9.14 -7.06 -26.53
CA GLU A 5 8.85 -7.02 -25.09
C GLU A 5 9.83 -6.11 -24.34
N ILE A 6 11.11 -6.16 -24.68
CA ILE A 6 12.14 -5.29 -24.09
C ILE A 6 11.84 -3.81 -24.35
N ARG A 7 11.46 -3.45 -25.59
CA ARG A 7 11.10 -2.07 -25.95
C ARG A 7 9.83 -1.60 -25.26
N THR A 8 8.83 -2.47 -25.12
CA THR A 8 7.58 -2.18 -24.41
C THR A 8 7.84 -1.94 -22.94
N ASN A 9 8.62 -2.79 -22.28
CA ASN A 9 8.94 -2.64 -20.87
C ASN A 9 9.74 -1.36 -20.58
N LYS A 10 10.72 -1.03 -21.42
CA LYS A 10 11.46 0.25 -21.31
C LYS A 10 10.54 1.47 -21.42
N LYS A 11 9.52 1.44 -22.33
CA LYS A 11 8.55 2.52 -22.44
C LYS A 11 7.64 2.62 -21.20
N LYS A 12 7.15 1.49 -20.70
CA LYS A 12 6.35 1.45 -19.47
C LYS A 12 7.13 2.02 -18.28
N GLU A 13 8.37 1.60 -18.12
CA GLU A 13 9.28 2.07 -17.07
C GLU A 13 9.53 3.59 -17.17
N ALA A 14 9.80 4.10 -18.37
CA ALA A 14 9.97 5.54 -18.60
C ALA A 14 8.69 6.33 -18.23
N ILE A 15 7.51 5.81 -18.58
CA ILE A 15 6.22 6.43 -18.22
C ILE A 15 6.04 6.43 -16.70
N LEU A 16 6.29 5.29 -16.04
CA LEU A 16 6.12 5.14 -14.59
C LEU A 16 7.05 6.07 -13.81
N ASN A 17 8.33 6.14 -14.18
CA ASN A 17 9.31 7.02 -13.54
C ASN A 17 8.94 8.50 -13.71
N THR A 18 8.52 8.89 -14.92
CA THR A 18 8.07 10.27 -15.19
C THR A 18 6.78 10.60 -14.44
N ALA A 19 5.83 9.69 -14.42
CA ALA A 19 4.56 9.86 -13.71
C ALA A 19 4.79 9.97 -12.20
N LEU A 20 5.67 9.13 -11.64
CA LEU A 20 6.06 9.16 -10.24
C LEU A 20 6.61 10.53 -9.84
N GLU A 21 7.54 11.08 -10.63
CA GLU A 21 8.11 12.41 -10.40
C GLU A 21 7.03 13.50 -10.43
N LEU A 22 6.21 13.54 -11.48
CA LEU A 22 5.20 14.57 -11.65
C LEU A 22 4.07 14.49 -10.60
N PHE A 23 3.60 13.29 -10.27
CA PHE A 23 2.60 13.12 -9.21
C PHE A 23 3.16 13.48 -7.83
N ARG A 24 4.41 13.14 -7.57
CA ARG A 24 5.10 13.50 -6.34
C ARG A 24 5.16 15.01 -6.12
N GLU A 25 5.46 15.75 -7.19
CA GLU A 25 5.66 17.19 -7.12
C GLU A 25 4.35 17.97 -7.18
N ASN A 26 3.44 17.61 -8.07
CA ASN A 26 2.29 18.43 -8.44
C ASN A 26 0.94 17.85 -7.99
N GLY A 27 0.90 16.63 -7.46
CA GLY A 27 -0.33 15.92 -7.16
C GLY A 27 -1.05 15.40 -8.39
N PHE A 28 -2.26 14.87 -8.18
CA PHE A 28 -3.05 14.27 -9.25
C PHE A 28 -3.70 15.33 -10.15
N ILE A 29 -4.32 16.38 -9.58
CA ILE A 29 -5.08 17.37 -10.33
C ILE A 29 -4.17 18.12 -11.31
N ASN A 30 -3.02 18.59 -10.88
CA ASN A 30 -2.11 19.42 -11.65
C ASN A 30 -1.18 18.63 -12.60
N THR A 31 -1.19 17.31 -12.55
CA THR A 31 -0.46 16.44 -13.48
C THR A 31 -1.40 16.01 -14.61
N ASN A 32 -1.05 16.24 -15.86
CA ASN A 32 -1.84 15.78 -17.01
C ASN A 32 -1.07 14.74 -17.84
N ILE A 33 -1.81 13.92 -18.59
CA ILE A 33 -1.23 12.84 -19.42
C ILE A 33 -0.32 13.39 -20.51
N LYS A 34 -0.58 14.60 -21.01
CA LYS A 34 0.26 15.25 -22.02
C LYS A 34 1.65 15.55 -21.45
N SER A 35 1.73 16.13 -20.25
CA SER A 35 3.04 16.43 -19.63
C SER A 35 3.84 15.16 -19.34
N ILE A 36 3.17 14.06 -18.93
CA ILE A 36 3.83 12.77 -18.76
C ILE A 36 4.34 12.24 -20.10
N ALA A 37 3.51 12.29 -21.14
CA ALA A 37 3.87 11.80 -22.48
C ALA A 37 5.06 12.55 -23.07
N ASP A 38 5.04 13.88 -23.01
CA ASP A 38 6.08 14.74 -23.53
C ASP A 38 7.42 14.48 -22.81
N LYS A 39 7.41 14.41 -21.47
CA LYS A 39 8.62 14.17 -20.67
C LYS A 39 9.16 12.73 -20.80
N ALA A 40 8.27 11.73 -20.90
CA ALA A 40 8.65 10.33 -21.12
C ALA A 40 8.97 10.00 -22.59
N GLN A 41 8.84 10.96 -23.51
CA GLN A 41 9.06 10.81 -24.95
C GLN A 41 8.23 9.69 -25.58
N VAL A 42 6.95 9.63 -25.21
CA VAL A 42 5.96 8.68 -25.76
C VAL A 42 4.70 9.43 -26.22
N SER A 43 3.85 8.75 -26.99
CA SER A 43 2.52 9.30 -27.30
C SER A 43 1.55 9.13 -26.13
N GLN A 44 0.58 10.04 -25.96
CA GLN A 44 -0.51 9.89 -24.99
C GLN A 44 -1.29 8.57 -25.22
N VAL A 45 -1.46 8.18 -26.48
CA VAL A 45 -2.10 6.90 -26.85
C VAL A 45 -1.34 5.71 -26.27
N SER A 46 -0.01 5.77 -26.24
CA SER A 46 0.80 4.71 -25.61
C SER A 46 0.53 4.60 -24.11
N ILE A 47 0.37 5.74 -23.41
CA ILE A 47 0.06 5.74 -21.97
C ILE A 47 -1.31 5.08 -21.74
N TYR A 48 -2.33 5.48 -22.49
CA TYR A 48 -3.66 4.88 -22.36
C TYR A 48 -3.68 3.39 -22.73
N ASN A 49 -2.92 2.97 -23.74
CA ASN A 49 -2.81 1.55 -24.13
C ASN A 49 -2.13 0.70 -23.06
N TYR A 50 -1.15 1.26 -22.31
CA TYR A 50 -0.44 0.51 -21.27
C TYR A 50 -1.13 0.53 -19.91
N PHE A 51 -1.77 1.63 -19.55
CA PHE A 51 -2.28 1.86 -18.19
C PHE A 51 -3.79 2.11 -18.13
N GLY A 52 -4.46 2.26 -19.26
CA GLY A 52 -5.92 2.46 -19.35
C GLY A 52 -6.37 3.87 -19.01
N SER A 53 -6.02 4.40 -17.85
CA SER A 53 -6.43 5.74 -17.41
C SER A 53 -5.37 6.41 -16.52
N LYS A 54 -5.49 7.72 -16.30
CA LYS A 54 -4.66 8.47 -15.36
C LYS A 54 -4.84 7.93 -13.93
N ASN A 55 -6.06 7.53 -13.54
CA ASN A 55 -6.34 6.93 -12.23
C ASN A 55 -5.63 5.59 -12.04
N LEU A 56 -5.58 4.74 -13.07
CA LEU A 56 -4.85 3.49 -13.01
C LEU A 56 -3.34 3.70 -13.01
N LEU A 57 -2.85 4.69 -13.78
CA LEU A 57 -1.43 5.05 -13.78
C LEU A 57 -0.95 5.52 -12.40
N VAL A 58 -1.70 6.39 -11.71
CA VAL A 58 -1.30 6.86 -10.38
C VAL A 58 -1.33 5.72 -9.35
N LYS A 59 -2.31 4.82 -9.43
CA LYS A 59 -2.34 3.61 -8.57
C LYS A 59 -1.12 2.71 -8.79
N GLU A 60 -0.71 2.53 -10.04
CA GLU A 60 0.48 1.73 -10.36
C GLU A 60 1.75 2.38 -9.81
N VAL A 61 1.89 3.70 -9.95
CA VAL A 61 2.99 4.48 -9.38
C VAL A 61 3.06 4.33 -7.86
N ILE A 62 1.92 4.47 -7.17
CA ILE A 62 1.85 4.29 -5.71
C ILE A 62 2.18 2.85 -5.32
N SER A 63 1.72 1.86 -6.11
CA SER A 63 2.02 0.44 -5.87
C SER A 63 3.52 0.14 -5.94
N ILE A 64 4.23 0.77 -6.88
CA ILE A 64 5.70 0.62 -7.01
C ILE A 64 6.40 1.25 -5.80
N LEU A 65 6.00 2.47 -5.41
CA LEU A 65 6.55 3.15 -4.24
C LEU A 65 6.40 2.31 -2.97
N MET A 66 5.24 1.66 -2.80
CA MET A 66 4.93 0.81 -1.65
C MET A 66 5.54 -0.60 -1.73
N GLY A 67 6.04 -0.99 -2.89
CA GLY A 67 6.54 -2.35 -3.14
C GLY A 67 7.61 -2.81 -2.15
N GLY A 68 8.51 -1.91 -1.76
CA GLY A 68 9.58 -2.22 -0.80
C GLY A 68 9.06 -2.55 0.61
N ILE A 69 8.06 -1.81 1.09
CA ILE A 69 7.46 -2.03 2.42
C ILE A 69 6.71 -3.36 2.45
N LEU A 70 5.92 -3.62 1.38
CA LEU A 70 5.14 -4.85 1.28
C LEU A 70 6.02 -6.08 1.13
N SER A 71 7.13 -5.97 0.34
CA SER A 71 8.13 -7.04 0.23
C SER A 71 8.74 -7.35 1.59
N SER A 72 9.13 -6.33 2.37
CA SER A 72 9.67 -6.53 3.71
C SER A 72 8.70 -7.24 4.66
N ALA A 73 7.41 -6.96 4.54
CA ALA A 73 6.38 -7.64 5.33
C ALA A 73 6.16 -9.10 4.87
N ASP A 74 6.27 -9.38 3.57
CA ASP A 74 6.27 -10.76 3.04
C ASP A 74 7.52 -11.54 3.52
N ASP A 75 8.69 -10.91 3.55
CA ASP A 75 9.94 -11.53 4.03
C ASP A 75 9.85 -11.94 5.50
N ILE A 76 9.19 -11.11 6.34
CA ILE A 76 8.95 -11.42 7.76
C ILE A 76 8.15 -12.72 7.93
N LEU A 77 7.19 -13.02 7.06
CA LEU A 77 6.45 -14.29 7.12
C LEU A 77 7.36 -15.52 6.97
N ALA A 78 8.45 -15.39 6.22
CA ALA A 78 9.43 -16.46 6.00
C ALA A 78 10.48 -16.57 7.13
N GLU A 79 10.54 -15.61 8.07
CA GLU A 79 11.51 -15.67 9.17
C GLU A 79 11.21 -16.81 10.15
N PRO A 80 12.25 -17.39 10.78
CA PRO A 80 12.08 -18.45 11.80
C PRO A 80 11.66 -17.88 13.17
N LEU A 81 10.57 -17.12 13.19
CA LEU A 81 9.99 -16.50 14.38
C LEU A 81 8.62 -17.09 14.68
N SER A 82 8.15 -16.96 15.91
CA SER A 82 6.75 -17.26 16.26
C SER A 82 5.80 -16.32 15.50
N PHE A 83 4.57 -16.78 15.26
CA PHE A 83 3.55 -15.99 14.57
C PHE A 83 3.35 -14.60 15.23
N THR A 84 3.31 -14.55 16.56
CA THR A 84 3.15 -13.30 17.31
C THR A 84 4.30 -12.33 17.08
N GLU A 85 5.54 -12.82 17.03
CA GLU A 85 6.72 -11.99 16.72
C GLU A 85 6.68 -11.48 15.28
N LYS A 86 6.33 -12.35 14.32
CA LYS A 86 6.13 -11.95 12.90
C LYS A 86 5.07 -10.86 12.78
N LEU A 87 3.92 -11.04 13.44
CA LEU A 87 2.82 -10.09 13.39
C LEU A 87 3.21 -8.74 14.00
N ASN A 88 3.83 -8.72 15.18
CA ASN A 88 4.30 -7.50 15.82
C ASN A 88 5.33 -6.75 14.95
N LYS A 89 6.27 -7.48 14.34
CA LYS A 89 7.28 -6.93 13.44
C LYS A 89 6.66 -6.30 12.17
N ALA A 90 5.66 -6.98 11.58
CA ALA A 90 4.93 -6.47 10.42
C ALA A 90 4.08 -5.24 10.73
N LEU A 91 3.39 -5.24 11.88
CA LEU A 91 2.59 -4.09 12.34
C LEU A 91 3.47 -2.86 12.58
N SER A 92 4.64 -3.03 13.20
CA SER A 92 5.64 -1.97 13.41
C SER A 92 6.12 -1.34 12.09
N LEU A 93 6.36 -2.17 11.06
CA LEU A 93 6.70 -1.67 9.71
C LEU A 93 5.59 -0.84 9.09
N CYS A 94 4.33 -1.24 9.27
CA CYS A 94 3.20 -0.58 8.65
C CYS A 94 2.84 0.76 9.31
N THR A 95 3.10 0.94 10.61
CA THR A 95 2.69 2.17 11.33
C THR A 95 3.72 3.29 11.25
N ASP A 96 5.00 3.00 11.50
CA ASP A 96 5.99 4.06 11.71
C ASP A 96 6.75 4.44 10.42
N LYS A 97 6.99 3.46 9.58
CA LYS A 97 7.77 3.66 8.35
C LYS A 97 6.92 4.27 7.24
N PHE A 98 5.67 3.84 7.16
CA PHE A 98 4.76 4.20 6.09
C PHE A 98 4.38 5.69 6.09
N ASP A 99 3.85 6.20 7.21
CA ASP A 99 3.43 7.61 7.33
C ASP A 99 4.61 8.57 7.07
N ARG A 100 5.79 8.19 7.51
CA ARG A 100 7.01 8.95 7.28
C ARG A 100 7.40 8.94 5.81
N GLU A 101 7.46 7.77 5.16
CA GLU A 101 7.84 7.66 3.74
C GLU A 101 6.87 8.42 2.83
N ILE A 102 5.55 8.37 3.09
CA ILE A 102 4.57 9.15 2.33
C ILE A 102 4.80 10.66 2.49
N LYS A 103 4.98 11.14 3.71
CA LYS A 103 5.20 12.57 3.99
C LYS A 103 6.54 13.09 3.46
N GLU A 104 7.58 12.25 3.48
CA GLU A 104 8.89 12.61 2.94
C GLU A 104 8.93 12.53 1.41
N PHE A 105 8.11 11.66 0.82
CA PHE A 105 8.12 11.43 -0.61
C PHE A 105 7.28 12.44 -1.39
N PHE A 106 6.03 12.71 -0.96
CA PHE A 106 5.13 13.62 -1.67
C PHE A 106 5.28 15.06 -1.19
N SER A 107 5.18 16.01 -2.13
CA SER A 107 5.12 17.44 -1.80
C SER A 107 3.86 17.77 -1.01
N VAL A 108 3.89 18.90 -0.28
CA VAL A 108 2.70 19.42 0.42
C VAL A 108 1.53 19.60 -0.55
N ALA A 109 1.78 20.17 -1.73
CA ALA A 109 0.75 20.36 -2.76
C ALA A 109 0.13 19.04 -3.24
N ALA A 110 0.93 17.95 -3.32
CA ALA A 110 0.41 16.63 -3.66
C ALA A 110 -0.44 16.03 -2.55
N LEU A 111 -0.05 16.24 -1.28
CA LEU A 111 -0.79 15.76 -0.11
C LEU A 111 -2.04 16.60 0.22
N GLU A 112 -2.13 17.83 -0.27
CA GLU A 112 -3.34 18.65 -0.21
C GLU A 112 -4.34 18.35 -1.35
N ASP A 113 -3.92 17.60 -2.38
CA ASP A 113 -4.79 17.18 -3.49
C ASP A 113 -5.70 16.02 -3.06
N PRO A 114 -7.04 16.22 -2.95
CA PRO A 114 -7.94 15.19 -2.48
C PRO A 114 -7.96 13.93 -3.37
N GLN A 115 -7.73 14.07 -4.69
CA GLN A 115 -7.70 12.94 -5.60
C GLN A 115 -6.40 12.14 -5.44
N MET A 116 -5.29 12.81 -5.17
CA MET A 116 -4.02 12.14 -4.84
C MET A 116 -4.13 11.36 -3.53
N VAL A 117 -4.65 11.99 -2.49
CA VAL A 117 -4.88 11.35 -1.18
C VAL A 117 -5.81 10.13 -1.32
N GLN A 118 -6.91 10.27 -2.08
CA GLN A 118 -7.82 9.15 -2.34
C GLN A 118 -7.13 8.00 -3.09
N ALA A 119 -6.28 8.30 -4.07
CA ALA A 119 -5.51 7.29 -4.80
C ALA A 119 -4.51 6.58 -3.87
N ILE A 120 -3.81 7.33 -3.02
CA ILE A 120 -2.90 6.77 -2.00
C ILE A 120 -3.68 5.83 -1.07
N ILE A 121 -4.73 6.32 -0.41
CA ILE A 121 -5.51 5.54 0.56
C ILE A 121 -6.08 4.28 -0.08
N SER A 122 -6.72 4.39 -1.26
CA SER A 122 -7.33 3.23 -1.92
C SER A 122 -6.31 2.17 -2.31
N THR A 123 -5.15 2.58 -2.84
CA THR A 123 -4.09 1.65 -3.24
C THR A 123 -3.48 0.95 -2.03
N LEU A 124 -3.31 1.69 -0.94
CA LEU A 124 -2.82 1.14 0.31
C LEU A 124 -3.74 0.11 0.92
N THR A 125 -5.03 0.45 1.06
CA THR A 125 -6.03 -0.47 1.61
C THR A 125 -6.05 -1.76 0.80
N GLU A 126 -6.02 -1.67 -0.54
CA GLU A 126 -5.96 -2.84 -1.41
C GLU A 126 -4.73 -3.71 -1.14
N LYS A 127 -3.54 -3.11 -1.05
CA LYS A 127 -2.29 -3.83 -0.80
C LYS A 127 -2.20 -4.39 0.62
N LYS A 128 -2.60 -3.61 1.62
CA LYS A 128 -2.68 -4.06 3.02
C LYS A 128 -3.61 -5.28 3.15
N ASN A 129 -4.76 -5.27 2.49
CA ASN A 129 -5.70 -6.39 2.52
C ASN A 129 -5.09 -7.70 1.97
N ILE A 130 -4.31 -7.61 0.90
CA ILE A 130 -3.58 -8.77 0.36
C ILE A 130 -2.60 -9.31 1.41
N LEU A 131 -1.85 -8.42 2.05
CA LEU A 131 -0.89 -8.78 3.09
C LEU A 131 -1.59 -9.37 4.32
N TYR A 132 -2.63 -8.72 4.84
CA TYR A 132 -3.38 -9.20 5.99
C TYR A 132 -3.97 -10.59 5.77
N LYS A 133 -4.51 -10.87 4.56
CA LYS A 133 -4.97 -12.23 4.22
C LYS A 133 -3.85 -13.25 4.37
N LYS A 134 -2.64 -12.98 3.90
CA LYS A 134 -1.50 -13.90 4.03
C LYS A 134 -1.18 -14.16 5.51
N TYR A 135 -1.14 -13.12 6.36
CA TYR A 135 -0.88 -13.26 7.79
C TYR A 135 -1.99 -14.02 8.49
N ILE A 136 -3.25 -13.75 8.20
CA ILE A 136 -4.39 -14.48 8.78
C ILE A 136 -4.32 -15.97 8.41
N GLU A 137 -4.08 -16.28 7.14
CA GLU A 137 -3.97 -17.69 6.69
C GLU A 137 -2.75 -18.41 7.32
N SER A 138 -1.61 -17.74 7.43
CA SER A 138 -0.43 -18.28 8.14
C SER A 138 -0.75 -18.55 9.62
N GLY A 139 -1.37 -17.58 10.30
CA GLY A 139 -1.75 -17.72 11.69
C GLY A 139 -2.79 -18.82 11.95
N LYS A 140 -3.72 -19.04 11.02
CA LYS A 140 -4.66 -20.17 11.06
C LYS A 140 -3.96 -21.49 10.87
N ALA A 141 -3.03 -21.58 9.91
CA ALA A 141 -2.26 -22.80 9.65
C ALA A 141 -1.36 -23.18 10.83
N GLU A 142 -0.82 -22.20 11.55
CA GLU A 142 -0.03 -22.39 12.77
C GLU A 142 -0.88 -22.59 14.05
N GLY A 143 -2.23 -22.51 13.93
CA GLY A 143 -3.14 -22.63 15.07
C GLY A 143 -3.15 -21.42 16.02
N CYS A 144 -2.54 -20.32 15.62
CA CYS A 144 -2.47 -19.08 16.40
C CYS A 144 -3.71 -18.20 16.24
N ILE A 145 -4.37 -18.27 15.07
CA ILE A 145 -5.63 -17.57 14.79
C ILE A 145 -6.76 -18.59 14.76
N ASN A 146 -7.91 -18.22 15.31
CA ASN A 146 -9.09 -19.05 15.32
C ASN A 146 -9.57 -19.37 13.88
N SER A 147 -9.39 -20.64 13.47
CA SER A 147 -9.72 -21.11 12.13
C SER A 147 -11.23 -21.15 11.84
N THR A 148 -12.08 -21.12 12.90
CA THR A 148 -13.54 -21.13 12.72
C THR A 148 -14.09 -19.79 12.27
N ILE A 149 -13.33 -18.68 12.44
CA ILE A 149 -13.73 -17.35 11.97
C ILE A 149 -13.28 -17.22 10.49
N PRO A 150 -14.19 -16.92 9.55
CA PRO A 150 -13.80 -16.70 8.15
C PRO A 150 -12.75 -15.60 8.01
N THR A 151 -11.78 -15.80 7.11
CA THR A 151 -10.70 -14.82 6.86
C THR A 151 -11.23 -13.45 6.47
N ASP A 152 -12.27 -13.40 5.63
CA ASP A 152 -12.88 -12.14 5.22
C ASP A 152 -13.55 -11.42 6.42
N THR A 153 -14.15 -12.14 7.38
CA THR A 153 -14.70 -11.55 8.61
C THR A 153 -13.62 -10.90 9.47
N ILE A 154 -12.46 -11.56 9.62
CA ILE A 154 -11.32 -10.98 10.34
C ILE A 154 -10.81 -9.74 9.60
N LEU A 155 -10.71 -9.81 8.28
CA LEU A 155 -10.26 -8.70 7.44
C LEU A 155 -11.20 -7.49 7.53
N ASP A 156 -12.52 -7.71 7.47
CA ASP A 156 -13.52 -6.66 7.63
C ASP A 156 -13.42 -5.99 9.01
N PHE A 157 -13.17 -6.79 10.05
CA PHE A 157 -12.95 -6.26 11.40
C PHE A 157 -11.68 -5.40 11.47
N ILE A 158 -10.56 -5.85 10.89
CA ILE A 158 -9.30 -5.06 10.81
C ILE A 158 -9.55 -3.75 10.06
N ASN A 159 -10.22 -3.79 8.91
CA ASN A 159 -10.53 -2.60 8.12
C ASN A 159 -11.45 -1.62 8.86
N ALA A 160 -12.42 -2.12 9.62
CA ALA A 160 -13.25 -1.29 10.48
C ALA A 160 -12.43 -0.60 11.58
N MET A 161 -11.43 -1.28 12.13
CA MET A 161 -10.54 -0.71 13.13
C MET A 161 -9.56 0.33 12.53
N ASP A 162 -9.16 0.19 11.27
CA ASP A 162 -8.36 1.21 10.57
C ASP A 162 -9.08 2.58 10.53
N THR A 163 -10.43 2.60 10.57
CA THR A 163 -11.20 3.86 10.67
C THR A 163 -11.00 4.58 12.01
N LEU A 164 -10.74 3.83 13.08
CA LEU A 164 -10.41 4.39 14.39
C LEU A 164 -9.01 5.04 14.40
N GLY A 165 -8.12 4.60 13.52
CA GLY A 165 -6.80 5.22 13.30
C GLY A 165 -6.88 6.66 12.78
N ASN A 166 -8.02 7.06 12.18
CA ASN A 166 -8.27 8.42 11.72
C ASN A 166 -8.90 9.34 12.80
N ASP A 167 -9.25 8.79 13.98
CA ASP A 167 -9.74 9.58 15.12
C ASP A 167 -8.56 10.40 15.71
N PRO A 168 -8.76 11.67 16.13
CA PRO A 168 -7.74 12.43 16.83
C PRO A 168 -7.13 11.72 18.05
N LYS A 169 -7.85 10.81 18.69
CA LYS A 169 -7.34 9.94 19.77
C LYS A 169 -6.21 9.02 19.31
N SER A 170 -6.13 8.70 18.03
CA SER A 170 -5.08 7.85 17.46
C SER A 170 -3.69 8.49 17.51
N ASN A 171 -3.59 9.80 17.76
CA ASN A 171 -2.32 10.46 18.05
C ASN A 171 -1.71 10.01 19.40
N ASN A 172 -2.52 9.38 20.28
CA ASN A 172 -2.05 8.78 21.52
C ASN A 172 -1.54 7.36 21.26
N ILE A 173 -0.26 7.13 21.52
CA ILE A 173 0.40 5.82 21.36
C ILE A 173 -0.33 4.74 22.17
N LYS A 174 -0.67 5.06 23.42
CA LYS A 174 -1.38 4.13 24.32
C LYS A 174 -2.73 3.68 23.74
N TYR A 175 -3.49 4.61 23.15
CA TYR A 175 -4.77 4.29 22.51
C TYR A 175 -4.58 3.29 21.35
N ARG A 176 -3.57 3.48 20.52
CA ARG A 176 -3.24 2.55 19.42
C ARG A 176 -2.84 1.17 19.93
N GLU A 177 -2.02 1.11 20.97
CA GLU A 177 -1.63 -0.15 21.63
C GLU A 177 -2.84 -0.87 22.20
N ASP A 178 -3.76 -0.16 22.84
CA ASP A 178 -4.97 -0.76 23.42
C ASP A 178 -5.90 -1.33 22.32
N ILE A 179 -6.08 -0.62 21.21
CA ILE A 179 -6.83 -1.09 20.03
C ILE A 179 -6.18 -2.37 19.46
N LEU A 180 -4.86 -2.37 19.28
CA LEU A 180 -4.13 -3.54 18.80
C LEU A 180 -4.27 -4.73 19.76
N ASN A 181 -4.16 -4.51 21.08
CA ASN A 181 -4.35 -5.53 22.08
C ASN A 181 -5.76 -6.13 22.06
N LEU A 182 -6.79 -5.30 21.85
CA LEU A 182 -8.17 -5.78 21.70
C LEU A 182 -8.33 -6.64 20.45
N LEU A 183 -7.74 -6.23 19.31
CA LEU A 183 -7.75 -7.04 18.10
C LEU A 183 -7.07 -8.40 18.33
N LEU A 184 -5.85 -8.39 18.84
CA LEU A 184 -5.06 -9.62 19.05
C LEU A 184 -5.74 -10.57 20.03
N ASN A 185 -6.28 -10.08 21.13
CA ASN A 185 -6.98 -10.91 22.11
C ASN A 185 -8.33 -11.45 21.60
N GLY A 186 -8.93 -10.83 20.59
CA GLY A 186 -10.18 -11.27 19.98
C GLY A 186 -10.00 -12.37 18.93
N ILE A 187 -8.85 -12.43 18.25
CA ILE A 187 -8.62 -13.36 17.13
C ILE A 187 -7.58 -14.47 17.42
N ILE A 188 -6.69 -14.25 18.38
CA ILE A 188 -5.67 -15.23 18.76
C ILE A 188 -6.25 -16.29 19.69
N VAL A 189 -5.96 -17.55 19.40
CA VAL A 189 -6.29 -18.68 20.28
C VAL A 189 -5.35 -18.66 21.48
N LYS A 190 -5.91 -18.79 22.69
CA LYS A 190 -5.15 -18.91 23.94
C LYS A 190 -4.64 -20.32 24.13
#